data_cb051877d15804d809556cc26bf35f62
#
_entry.id   cb051877d15804d809556cc26bf35f62
#
_cell.length_a   1.000
_cell.length_b   1.000
_cell.length_c   1.000
_cell.angle_alpha   90.00
_cell.angle_beta   90.00
_cell.angle_gamma   90.00
#
_symmetry.space_group_name_H-M   'P 1'
#
loop_
_entity.id
_entity.type
_entity.pdbx_description
1 polymer ?
#
loop_
_entity_poly.entity_id
_entity_poly.type
_entity_poly.pdbx_seq_one_letter_code
_entity_poly.pdbx_strand_id
1 'polypeptide(L)'
;PKYKYQLFTLLDKKNKQCGIGVIRLVYPFGTPAIRIIDWIGDIKFLPHFCNFVIFKAIEMNADYVDLYCSGVEDDHIFTSGLSKININTIIPNYLEPLIMKNIDIAFASSTQANPIFFRGDGDQDRPSI
;
A
#
# COMPACT_ATOMS: atom_id res chain seq x y z
N PRO A 1 15.22 5.77 -13.76
CA PRO A 1 14.81 4.50 -13.14
C PRO A 1 13.35 4.21 -13.45
N LYS A 2 13.07 2.96 -13.79
CA LYS A 2 11.75 2.47 -14.21
C LYS A 2 10.73 2.54 -13.05
N TYR A 3 11.21 2.61 -11.80
CA TYR A 3 10.39 2.62 -10.59
C TYR A 3 10.77 3.81 -9.71
N LYS A 4 9.77 4.64 -9.39
CA LYS A 4 9.94 5.78 -8.50
C LYS A 4 9.11 5.57 -7.25
N TYR A 5 9.78 5.27 -6.15
CA TYR A 5 9.18 5.31 -4.83
C TYR A 5 9.18 6.73 -4.30
N GLN A 6 8.12 7.10 -3.62
CA GLN A 6 8.00 8.37 -2.92
C GLN A 6 7.82 8.07 -1.44
N LEU A 7 8.64 8.70 -0.61
CA LEU A 7 8.59 8.57 0.84
C LEU A 7 7.97 9.83 1.43
N PHE A 8 7.07 9.64 2.39
CA PHE A 8 6.41 10.72 3.12
C PHE A 8 6.54 10.49 4.61
N THR A 9 6.99 11.51 5.33
CA THR A 9 6.99 11.50 6.78
C THR A 9 5.69 12.09 7.29
N LEU A 10 4.99 11.34 8.12
CA LEU A 10 3.81 11.84 8.84
C LEU A 10 4.26 12.48 10.15
N LEU A 11 3.85 13.72 10.35
CA LEU A 11 4.13 14.49 11.57
C LEU A 11 2.82 14.76 12.33
N ASP A 12 2.89 14.79 13.64
CA ASP A 12 1.79 15.28 14.48
C ASP A 12 1.75 16.82 14.53
N LYS A 13 0.75 17.36 15.25
CA LYS A 13 0.58 18.81 15.42
C LYS A 13 1.76 19.50 16.14
N LYS A 14 2.65 18.73 16.76
CA LYS A 14 3.87 19.21 17.45
C LYS A 14 5.12 18.97 16.62
N ASN A 15 4.98 18.63 15.33
CA ASN A 15 6.06 18.27 14.41
C ASN A 15 6.87 17.03 14.84
N LYS A 16 6.28 16.17 15.68
CA LYS A 16 6.88 14.88 16.03
C LYS A 16 6.54 13.86 14.96
N GLN A 17 7.55 13.11 14.51
CA GLN A 17 7.37 12.04 13.54
C GLN A 17 6.50 10.90 14.11
N CYS A 18 5.44 10.56 13.38
CA CYS A 18 4.52 9.45 13.69
C CYS A 18 4.81 8.21 12.86
N GLY A 19 5.37 8.40 11.67
CA GLY A 19 5.73 7.32 10.79
C GLY A 19 6.22 7.80 9.43
N ILE A 20 6.62 6.84 8.61
CA ILE A 20 7.03 7.02 7.22
C ILE A 20 6.20 6.10 6.36
N GLY A 21 5.53 6.65 5.38
CA GLY A 21 4.82 5.89 4.37
C GLY A 21 5.54 5.91 3.03
N VAL A 22 5.48 4.80 2.32
CA VAL A 22 6.09 4.63 1.01
C VAL A 22 5.00 4.36 -0.02
N ILE A 23 4.99 5.12 -1.09
CA ILE A 23 4.08 4.90 -2.21
C ILE A 23 4.85 4.75 -3.52
N ARG A 24 4.19 4.13 -4.48
CA ARG A 24 4.63 4.06 -5.87
C ARG A 24 3.48 4.39 -6.82
N LEU A 25 3.77 5.22 -7.81
CA LEU A 25 2.88 5.45 -8.93
C LEU A 25 3.07 4.36 -9.98
N VAL A 26 1.96 3.82 -10.44
CA VAL A 26 1.90 2.88 -11.56
C VAL A 26 0.88 3.38 -12.58
N TYR A 27 1.03 2.96 -13.82
CA TYR A 27 0.17 3.41 -14.93
C TYR A 27 -0.43 2.21 -15.65
N PRO A 28 -1.39 1.50 -15.01
CA PRO A 28 -2.10 0.45 -15.68
C PRO A 28 -2.93 1.04 -16.81
N PHE A 29 -2.77 0.49 -18.01
CA PHE A 29 -3.55 0.92 -19.17
C PHE A 29 -3.52 2.44 -19.46
N GLY A 30 -2.47 3.13 -19.03
CA GLY A 30 -2.26 4.55 -19.27
C GLY A 30 -2.82 5.51 -18.24
N THR A 31 -3.60 5.04 -17.28
CA THR A 31 -4.14 5.85 -16.16
C THR A 31 -3.29 5.67 -14.91
N PRO A 32 -3.07 6.72 -14.09
CA PRO A 32 -2.32 6.58 -12.85
C PRO A 32 -3.10 5.78 -11.81
N ALA A 33 -2.38 4.98 -11.04
CA ALA A 33 -2.85 4.38 -9.80
C ALA A 33 -1.75 4.50 -8.74
N ILE A 34 -2.13 4.56 -7.47
CA ILE A 34 -1.18 4.71 -6.37
C ILE A 34 -1.15 3.42 -5.56
N ARG A 35 0.02 2.85 -5.40
CA ARG A 35 0.27 1.72 -4.50
C ARG A 35 0.88 2.19 -3.20
N ILE A 36 0.26 1.86 -2.09
CA ILE A 36 0.89 1.97 -0.78
C ILE A 36 1.79 0.73 -0.62
N ILE A 37 3.09 0.98 -0.56
CA ILE A 37 4.10 -0.08 -0.56
C ILE A 37 4.42 -0.50 0.87
N ASP A 38 4.56 0.49 1.77
CA ASP A 38 5.02 0.24 3.13
C ASP A 38 4.57 1.34 4.09
N TRP A 39 4.50 0.98 5.37
CA TRP A 39 4.29 1.89 6.49
C TRP A 39 5.22 1.51 7.64
N ILE A 40 6.06 2.44 8.04
CA ILE A 40 7.00 2.29 9.15
C ILE A 40 6.58 3.27 10.24
N GLY A 41 6.04 2.78 11.33
CA GLY A 41 5.56 3.60 12.44
C GLY A 41 4.46 2.92 13.25
N ASP A 42 3.88 3.66 14.19
CA ASP A 42 2.75 3.16 14.97
C ASP A 42 1.52 2.99 14.04
N ILE A 43 0.95 1.79 14.04
CA ILE A 43 -0.13 1.39 13.12
C ILE A 43 -1.38 2.25 13.26
N LYS A 44 -1.62 2.85 14.43
CA LYS A 44 -2.75 3.77 14.64
C LYS A 44 -2.71 5.01 13.73
N PHE A 45 -1.55 5.35 13.19
CA PHE A 45 -1.41 6.48 12.27
C PHE A 45 -1.52 6.08 10.80
N LEU A 46 -1.53 4.78 10.47
CA LEU A 46 -1.72 4.29 9.10
C LEU A 46 -2.98 4.89 8.44
N PRO A 47 -4.15 4.98 9.11
CA PRO A 47 -5.33 5.58 8.50
C PRO A 47 -5.11 7.01 8.02
N HIS A 48 -4.37 7.82 8.76
CA HIS A 48 -4.06 9.20 8.36
C HIS A 48 -3.18 9.24 7.11
N PHE A 49 -2.20 8.34 7.03
CA PHE A 49 -1.38 8.21 5.83
C PHE A 49 -2.20 7.76 4.61
N CYS A 50 -3.05 6.76 4.78
CA CYS A 50 -3.95 6.30 3.70
C CYS A 50 -4.86 7.42 3.22
N ASN A 51 -5.46 8.20 4.12
CA ASN A 51 -6.27 9.36 3.76
C ASN A 51 -5.48 10.38 2.93
N PHE A 52 -4.25 10.69 3.34
CA PHE A 52 -3.36 11.55 2.56
C PHE A 52 -3.13 11.01 1.15
N VAL A 53 -2.89 9.70 1.01
CA VAL A 53 -2.68 9.06 -0.29
C VAL A 53 -3.94 9.10 -1.15
N ILE A 54 -5.13 8.93 -0.55
CA ILE A 54 -6.41 9.06 -1.24
C ILE A 54 -6.60 10.48 -1.78
N PHE A 55 -6.29 11.52 -0.99
CA PHE A 55 -6.33 12.90 -1.48
C PHE A 55 -5.38 13.12 -2.66
N LYS A 56 -4.15 12.59 -2.58
CA LYS A 56 -3.22 12.65 -3.72
C LYS A 56 -3.77 11.95 -4.96
N ALA A 57 -4.44 10.82 -4.78
CA ALA A 57 -5.04 10.09 -5.89
C ALA A 57 -6.15 10.92 -6.58
N ILE A 58 -6.98 11.61 -5.81
CA ILE A 58 -8.01 12.51 -6.33
C ILE A 58 -7.37 13.67 -7.11
N GLU A 59 -6.35 14.32 -6.54
CA GLU A 59 -5.62 15.42 -7.20
C GLU A 59 -4.99 15.01 -8.53
N MET A 60 -4.50 13.76 -8.60
CA MET A 60 -3.86 13.21 -9.79
C MET A 60 -4.83 12.56 -10.78
N ASN A 61 -6.11 12.53 -10.46
CA ASN A 61 -7.12 11.79 -11.22
C ASN A 61 -6.73 10.31 -11.42
N ALA A 62 -6.24 9.70 -10.33
CA ALA A 62 -5.86 8.29 -10.32
C ALA A 62 -7.09 7.38 -10.22
N ASP A 63 -7.03 6.22 -10.89
CA ASP A 63 -8.14 5.27 -10.93
C ASP A 63 -8.40 4.63 -9.57
N TYR A 64 -7.34 4.33 -8.81
CA TYR A 64 -7.46 3.71 -7.49
C TYR A 64 -6.21 3.90 -6.64
N VAL A 65 -6.38 3.62 -5.35
CA VAL A 65 -5.31 3.41 -4.38
C VAL A 65 -5.39 1.96 -3.91
N ASP A 66 -4.28 1.24 -3.94
CA ASP A 66 -4.21 -0.10 -3.35
C ASP A 66 -3.27 -0.15 -2.13
N LEU A 67 -3.69 -0.92 -1.14
CA LEU A 67 -2.90 -1.31 0.02
C LEU A 67 -2.89 -2.84 0.10
N TYR A 68 -1.73 -3.43 0.06
CA TYR A 68 -1.53 -4.85 0.27
C TYR A 68 -0.81 -5.07 1.60
N CYS A 69 -1.53 -5.60 2.56
CA CYS A 69 -1.01 -5.85 3.91
C CYS A 69 -1.63 -7.10 4.54
N SER A 70 -0.98 -7.60 5.58
CA SER A 70 -1.48 -8.65 6.44
C SER A 70 -1.19 -8.31 7.89
N GLY A 71 -2.04 -8.76 8.81
CA GLY A 71 -1.89 -8.50 10.25
C GLY A 71 -2.38 -7.13 10.72
N VAL A 72 -2.88 -6.29 9.82
CA VAL A 72 -3.52 -5.01 10.17
C VAL A 72 -4.98 -5.27 10.52
N GLU A 73 -5.43 -4.75 11.67
CA GLU A 73 -6.83 -4.86 12.08
C GLU A 73 -7.78 -4.13 11.13
N ASP A 74 -8.93 -4.71 10.89
CA ASP A 74 -9.93 -4.19 9.95
C ASP A 74 -10.35 -2.75 10.27
N ASP A 75 -10.46 -2.38 11.54
CA ASP A 75 -10.84 -1.02 11.97
C ASP A 75 -9.84 0.03 11.47
N HIS A 76 -8.56 -0.28 11.44
CA HIS A 76 -7.56 0.64 10.87
C HIS A 76 -7.72 0.79 9.35
N ILE A 77 -8.11 -0.27 8.66
CA ILE A 77 -8.36 -0.20 7.21
C ILE A 77 -9.62 0.62 6.92
N PHE A 78 -10.74 0.32 7.59
CA PHE A 78 -12.01 1.02 7.32
C PHE A 78 -11.98 2.50 7.68
N THR A 79 -11.30 2.88 8.77
CA THR A 79 -11.13 4.30 9.14
C THR A 79 -10.21 5.07 8.18
N SER A 80 -9.46 4.37 7.36
CA SER A 80 -8.58 4.97 6.35
C SER A 80 -9.28 5.44 5.07
N GLY A 81 -10.56 5.09 4.89
CA GLY A 81 -11.28 5.29 3.63
C GLY A 81 -11.03 4.21 2.59
N LEU A 82 -10.22 3.20 2.90
CA LEU A 82 -10.03 2.01 2.08
C LEU A 82 -11.09 0.97 2.42
N SER A 83 -11.35 0.04 1.51
CA SER A 83 -12.22 -1.11 1.73
C SER A 83 -11.52 -2.39 1.32
N LYS A 84 -11.88 -3.50 1.98
CA LYS A 84 -11.45 -4.81 1.51
C LYS A 84 -12.02 -5.06 0.12
N ILE A 85 -11.16 -5.59 -0.76
CA ILE A 85 -11.61 -5.95 -2.10
C ILE A 85 -12.61 -7.12 -2.03
N ASN A 86 -13.60 -7.05 -2.89
CA ASN A 86 -14.47 -8.20 -3.14
C ASN A 86 -13.65 -9.29 -3.86
N ILE A 87 -13.99 -10.56 -3.61
CA ILE A 87 -13.33 -11.71 -4.26
C ILE A 87 -13.36 -11.63 -5.80
N ASN A 88 -14.35 -10.93 -6.35
CA ASN A 88 -14.51 -10.73 -7.79
C ASN A 88 -13.74 -9.52 -8.32
N THR A 89 -13.11 -8.71 -7.44
CA THR A 89 -12.33 -7.55 -7.86
C THR A 89 -10.90 -8.00 -8.09
N ILE A 90 -10.40 -7.77 -9.31
CA ILE A 90 -9.01 -8.05 -9.67
C ILE A 90 -8.23 -6.76 -9.61
N ILE A 91 -7.23 -6.72 -8.74
CA ILE A 91 -6.21 -5.66 -8.75
C ILE A 91 -5.04 -6.17 -9.58
N PRO A 92 -4.71 -5.51 -10.70
CA PRO A 92 -3.62 -5.95 -11.56
C PRO A 92 -2.31 -6.09 -10.77
N ASN A 93 -1.67 -7.23 -10.89
CA ASN A 93 -0.35 -7.43 -10.35
C ASN A 93 0.68 -7.06 -11.42
N TYR A 94 1.43 -5.96 -11.18
CA TYR A 94 2.38 -5.40 -12.15
C TYR A 94 3.75 -6.11 -12.13
N LEU A 95 3.75 -7.40 -11.89
CA LEU A 95 4.89 -8.25 -12.22
C LEU A 95 4.93 -8.41 -13.74
N GLU A 96 6.09 -8.33 -14.34
CA GLU A 96 6.24 -8.66 -15.77
C GLU A 96 6.42 -10.18 -15.94
N PRO A 97 5.63 -10.84 -16.82
CA PRO A 97 4.51 -10.25 -17.56
C PRO A 97 3.32 -9.87 -16.67
N LEU A 98 2.57 -8.86 -17.07
CA LEU A 98 1.39 -8.39 -16.36
C LEU A 98 0.42 -9.55 -16.11
N ILE A 99 0.14 -9.82 -14.84
CA ILE A 99 -0.80 -10.88 -14.45
C ILE A 99 -2.10 -10.25 -13.97
N MET A 100 -3.14 -10.43 -14.75
CA MET A 100 -4.51 -9.96 -14.45
C MET A 100 -5.24 -10.97 -13.55
N LYS A 101 -4.68 -11.25 -12.38
CA LYS A 101 -5.33 -12.08 -11.36
C LYS A 101 -4.85 -11.69 -9.97
N ASN A 102 -5.68 -11.93 -8.98
CA ASN A 102 -5.24 -11.88 -7.59
C ASN A 102 -4.30 -13.07 -7.32
N ILE A 103 -3.25 -12.82 -6.58
CA ILE A 103 -2.25 -13.84 -6.23
C ILE A 103 -2.28 -14.01 -4.71
N ASP A 104 -2.43 -15.24 -4.27
CA ASP A 104 -2.24 -15.59 -2.88
C ASP A 104 -0.75 -15.56 -2.55
N ILE A 105 -0.40 -14.89 -1.46
CA ILE A 105 0.97 -14.78 -1.01
C ILE A 105 1.08 -15.46 0.35
N ALA A 106 2.01 -16.41 0.43
CA ALA A 106 2.39 -17.03 1.67
C ALA A 106 3.62 -16.31 2.26
N PHE A 107 3.62 -16.12 3.55
CA PHE A 107 4.77 -15.62 4.29
C PHE A 107 5.01 -16.47 5.53
N ALA A 108 6.23 -16.44 6.05
CA ALA A 108 6.61 -17.11 7.29
C ALA A 108 7.25 -16.09 8.23
N SER A 109 6.96 -16.22 9.51
CA SER A 109 7.57 -15.40 10.58
C SER A 109 8.16 -16.30 11.63
N SER A 110 9.31 -15.91 12.17
CA SER A 110 9.94 -16.56 13.33
C SER A 110 9.33 -16.14 14.68
N THR A 111 8.44 -15.15 14.67
CA THR A 111 7.77 -14.67 15.89
C THR A 111 6.40 -15.31 16.05
N GLN A 112 6.00 -15.57 17.31
CA GLN A 112 4.64 -16.01 17.63
C GLN A 112 3.63 -14.86 17.72
N ALA A 113 4.09 -13.59 17.70
CA ALA A 113 3.22 -12.44 17.59
C ALA A 113 2.60 -12.38 16.18
N ASN A 114 1.44 -11.73 16.06
CA ASN A 114 0.84 -11.46 14.75
C ASN A 114 1.64 -10.35 14.06
N PRO A 115 2.61 -10.68 13.20
CA PRO A 115 3.41 -9.66 12.55
C PRO A 115 2.57 -8.94 11.51
N ILE A 116 2.84 -7.65 11.34
CA ILE A 116 2.26 -6.86 10.27
C ILE A 116 3.22 -6.89 9.10
N PHE A 117 2.68 -7.20 7.92
CA PHE A 117 3.41 -7.20 6.66
C PHE A 117 2.78 -6.25 5.67
N PHE A 118 3.61 -5.55 4.95
CA PHE A 118 3.25 -4.74 3.79
C PHE A 118 3.91 -5.29 2.54
N ARG A 119 3.48 -4.79 1.39
CA ARG A 119 4.06 -5.18 0.09
C ARG A 119 5.58 -5.00 0.04
N GLY A 120 6.11 -3.97 0.70
CA GLY A 120 7.53 -3.64 0.75
C GLY A 120 8.39 -4.65 1.51
N ASP A 121 7.79 -5.46 2.39
CA ASP A 121 8.51 -6.47 3.18
C ASP A 121 8.93 -7.69 2.36
N GLY A 122 8.47 -7.80 1.12
CA GLY A 122 8.78 -8.91 0.23
C GLY A 122 9.02 -8.47 -1.20
N ASP A 123 9.06 -9.45 -2.10
CA ASP A 123 9.30 -9.20 -3.53
C ASP A 123 8.04 -8.84 -4.34
N GLN A 124 6.89 -8.63 -3.67
CA GLN A 124 5.61 -8.40 -4.34
C GLN A 124 5.51 -7.07 -5.09
N ASP A 125 6.44 -6.17 -4.85
CA ASP A 125 6.53 -4.90 -5.58
C ASP A 125 7.70 -4.84 -6.55
N ARG A 126 8.55 -5.85 -6.58
CA ARG A 126 9.63 -5.94 -7.55
C ARG A 126 9.09 -6.52 -8.86
N PRO A 127 9.34 -5.84 -9.97
CA PRO A 127 9.14 -6.47 -11.27
C PRO A 127 10.17 -7.58 -11.41
N SER A 128 9.75 -8.68 -11.97
CA SER A 128 10.70 -9.67 -12.49
C SER A 128 11.56 -8.98 -13.55
N ILE A 129 12.84 -8.99 -13.33
CA ILE A 129 13.84 -8.46 -14.26
C ILE A 129 13.94 -9.43 -15.45
#